data_8d48f2b2d1be82e062c6e77cec389b7d
#
_entry.id   8d48f2b2d1be82e062c6e77cec389b7d
#
_cell.length_a   1.000
_cell.length_b   1.000
_cell.length_c   1.000
_cell.angle_alpha   90.00
_cell.angle_beta   90.00
_cell.angle_gamma   90.00
#
_symmetry.space_group_name_H-M   'P 1'
#
loop_
_entity.id
_entity.type
_entity.pdbx_description
1 polymer ?
#
loop_
_entity_poly.entity_id
_entity_poly.type
_entity_poly.pdbx_seq_one_letter_code
_entity_poly.pdbx_strand_id
1 'polypeptide(L)'
;MKRVSQMTALAMALGLACASSWAAELAKPLTLDQLQQQNGKAIDTRPSAFYNGWPQTLNGPSGHEPAALNLSASWLDKMSTEQLNAWIKQHNLKTDAPVALYGNDKDVDAVKTRLQKAGFTHISILSDALSEPSRLQKLPHFEQLVYPQWLHDLQQGKEVTAKPAGDWKVIEAAWGAPKLYLISHIPGADYIDTNEVESEPLWNKVSDEQLKAMLAKHGIRHDTTVILYGRDVYAGARVAQIMLYAGVKDVR
;
A
#
# COMPACT_ATOMS: atom_id res chain seq x y z
N MET A 1 -53.28 70.67 -27.99
CA MET A 1 -53.63 69.25 -27.78
C MET A 1 -52.34 68.46 -27.93
N LYS A 2 -51.68 68.16 -26.83
CA LYS A 2 -50.37 67.40 -26.84
C LYS A 2 -50.58 66.06 -26.18
N ARG A 3 -50.34 65.00 -26.94
CA ARG A 3 -50.35 63.61 -26.41
C ARG A 3 -48.97 63.31 -25.85
N VAL A 4 -48.92 62.97 -24.61
CA VAL A 4 -47.75 62.50 -23.91
C VAL A 4 -47.68 60.97 -24.13
N SER A 5 -46.55 60.51 -24.74
CA SER A 5 -46.22 59.10 -24.91
C SER A 5 -45.50 58.59 -23.71
N GLN A 6 -46.04 57.59 -23.03
CA GLN A 6 -45.36 56.89 -21.94
C GLN A 6 -44.39 55.84 -22.50
N MET A 7 -43.13 56.02 -22.25
CA MET A 7 -42.09 55.01 -22.48
C MET A 7 -42.03 54.09 -21.27
N THR A 8 -42.43 52.85 -21.43
CA THR A 8 -42.26 51.77 -20.45
C THR A 8 -40.80 51.26 -20.53
N ALA A 9 -40.01 51.53 -19.49
CA ALA A 9 -38.69 50.94 -19.35
C ALA A 9 -38.80 49.51 -18.83
N LEU A 10 -38.39 48.55 -19.64
CA LEU A 10 -38.26 47.16 -19.30
C LEU A 10 -36.91 46.94 -18.63
N ALA A 11 -36.86 46.80 -17.32
CA ALA A 11 -35.68 46.47 -16.56
C ALA A 11 -35.41 44.97 -16.72
N MET A 12 -34.38 44.62 -17.50
CA MET A 12 -33.79 43.27 -17.51
C MET A 12 -32.94 43.09 -16.24
N ALA A 13 -33.41 42.32 -15.27
CA ALA A 13 -32.62 41.85 -14.18
C ALA A 13 -31.72 40.69 -14.70
N LEU A 14 -30.44 41.00 -14.96
CA LEU A 14 -29.41 39.95 -15.11
C LEU A 14 -29.19 39.29 -13.74
N GLY A 15 -29.74 38.10 -13.56
CA GLY A 15 -29.36 37.21 -12.48
C GLY A 15 -27.93 36.74 -12.68
N LEU A 16 -26.94 37.31 -11.98
CA LEU A 16 -25.65 36.68 -11.79
C LEU A 16 -25.88 35.42 -10.94
N ALA A 17 -25.90 34.29 -11.61
CA ALA A 17 -25.70 33.01 -10.95
C ALA A 17 -24.23 32.96 -10.46
N CYS A 18 -24.01 33.31 -9.21
CA CYS A 18 -22.79 32.97 -8.51
C CYS A 18 -22.68 31.46 -8.49
N ALA A 19 -21.93 30.88 -9.43
CA ALA A 19 -21.40 29.55 -9.32
C ALA A 19 -20.42 29.58 -8.15
N SER A 20 -20.92 29.35 -6.93
CA SER A 20 -20.07 29.04 -5.80
C SER A 20 -19.32 27.79 -6.15
N SER A 21 -18.02 27.94 -6.51
CA SER A 21 -17.09 26.82 -6.57
C SER A 21 -17.04 26.22 -5.16
N TRP A 22 -17.68 25.09 -4.97
CA TRP A 22 -17.54 24.26 -3.80
C TRP A 22 -16.14 23.62 -3.84
N ALA A 23 -15.12 24.40 -3.55
CA ALA A 23 -13.92 23.86 -2.94
C ALA A 23 -14.35 23.45 -1.54
N ALA A 24 -14.61 22.16 -1.33
CA ALA A 24 -14.92 21.66 0.00
C ALA A 24 -13.71 22.00 0.89
N GLU A 25 -13.91 22.99 1.76
CA GLU A 25 -12.93 23.42 2.74
C GLU A 25 -12.58 22.19 3.60
N LEU A 26 -11.29 21.95 3.83
CA LEU A 26 -10.89 20.90 4.76
C LEU A 26 -11.52 21.20 6.12
N ALA A 27 -12.20 20.22 6.69
CA ALA A 27 -12.61 20.31 8.09
C ALA A 27 -11.36 20.58 8.96
N LYS A 28 -11.52 21.26 10.10
CA LYS A 28 -10.40 21.55 11.00
C LYS A 28 -9.61 20.28 11.28
N PRO A 29 -8.25 20.34 11.35
CA PRO A 29 -7.45 19.21 11.73
C PRO A 29 -7.92 18.60 13.06
N LEU A 30 -7.91 17.28 13.15
CA LEU A 30 -8.32 16.54 14.35
C LEU A 30 -7.11 15.76 14.90
N THR A 31 -7.03 15.64 16.22
CA THR A 31 -6.16 14.62 16.83
C THR A 31 -6.81 13.24 16.74
N LEU A 32 -6.03 12.18 16.95
CA LEU A 32 -6.57 10.82 16.96
C LEU A 32 -7.68 10.66 18.01
N ASP A 33 -7.49 11.20 19.19
CA ASP A 33 -8.49 11.16 20.27
C ASP A 33 -9.79 11.87 19.88
N GLN A 34 -9.68 13.06 19.30
CA GLN A 34 -10.86 13.81 18.83
C GLN A 34 -11.61 13.05 17.72
N LEU A 35 -10.87 12.40 16.82
CA LEU A 35 -11.46 11.58 15.77
C LEU A 35 -12.21 10.37 16.35
N GLN A 36 -11.59 9.68 17.30
CA GLN A 36 -12.20 8.52 17.99
C GLN A 36 -13.45 8.89 18.77
N GLN A 37 -13.45 10.03 19.46
CA GLN A 37 -14.65 10.56 20.16
C GLN A 37 -15.84 10.80 19.22
N GLN A 38 -15.55 11.08 17.95
CA GLN A 38 -16.56 11.24 16.90
C GLN A 38 -16.88 9.92 16.16
N ASN A 39 -16.39 8.77 16.63
CA ASN A 39 -16.47 7.48 15.94
C ASN A 39 -15.90 7.52 14.50
N GLY A 40 -14.97 8.41 14.24
CA GLY A 40 -14.29 8.55 12.95
C GLY A 40 -13.22 7.51 12.72
N LYS A 41 -12.69 7.48 11.49
CA LYS A 41 -11.63 6.55 11.06
C LYS A 41 -10.43 7.31 10.53
N ALA A 42 -9.23 6.93 11.01
CA ALA A 42 -7.99 7.40 10.44
C ALA A 42 -7.66 6.59 9.16
N ILE A 43 -7.16 7.26 8.13
CA ILE A 43 -6.74 6.65 6.87
C ILE A 43 -5.30 7.05 6.57
N ASP A 44 -4.43 6.05 6.53
CA ASP A 44 -3.04 6.18 6.11
C ASP A 44 -2.94 6.20 4.59
N THR A 45 -2.48 7.30 4.03
CA THR A 45 -2.35 7.48 2.58
C THR A 45 -0.98 7.06 2.04
N ARG A 46 -0.04 6.75 2.94
CA ARG A 46 1.32 6.31 2.59
C ARG A 46 1.32 4.94 1.91
N PRO A 47 2.40 4.60 1.17
CA PRO A 47 2.62 3.25 0.68
C PRO A 47 2.47 2.19 1.77
N SER A 48 1.89 1.03 1.40
CA SER A 48 1.56 -0.06 2.35
C SER A 48 2.75 -0.56 3.14
N ALA A 49 3.96 -0.49 2.58
CA ALA A 49 5.17 -0.84 3.32
C ALA A 49 5.29 -0.06 4.63
N PHE A 50 5.05 1.25 4.60
CA PHE A 50 5.15 2.11 5.79
C PHE A 50 4.00 1.87 6.77
N TYR A 51 2.79 1.64 6.25
CA TYR A 51 1.66 1.22 7.07
C TYR A 51 1.96 -0.12 7.78
N ASN A 52 2.51 -1.09 7.07
CA ASN A 52 2.79 -2.42 7.61
C ASN A 52 3.82 -2.39 8.75
N GLY A 53 4.79 -1.47 8.71
CA GLY A 53 5.80 -1.42 9.77
C GLY A 53 7.17 -0.91 9.32
N TRP A 54 7.41 -0.76 8.00
CA TRP A 54 8.67 -0.19 7.55
C TRP A 54 8.75 1.30 7.87
N PRO A 55 9.87 1.81 8.36
CA PRO A 55 10.05 3.24 8.53
C PRO A 55 10.27 3.93 7.18
N GLN A 56 9.77 5.14 7.04
CA GLN A 56 9.96 5.95 5.83
C GLN A 56 11.40 6.46 5.66
N THR A 57 12.07 6.67 6.78
CA THR A 57 13.50 6.99 6.87
C THR A 57 14.13 6.05 7.89
N LEU A 58 15.41 5.77 7.80
CA LEU A 58 16.12 4.74 8.58
C LEU A 58 15.78 4.71 10.08
N ASN A 59 15.55 5.87 10.68
CA ASN A 59 15.21 6.01 12.11
C ASN A 59 13.86 6.70 12.33
N GLY A 60 13.01 6.72 11.32
CA GLY A 60 11.71 7.36 11.38
C GLY A 60 10.63 6.53 12.09
N PRO A 61 9.44 7.10 12.24
CA PRO A 61 8.28 6.38 12.77
C PRO A 61 8.00 5.12 11.94
N SER A 62 7.66 4.03 12.61
CA SER A 62 7.49 2.70 12.01
C SER A 62 6.10 2.17 12.34
N GLY A 63 5.29 1.92 11.31
CA GLY A 63 3.92 1.46 11.46
C GLY A 63 2.86 2.55 11.23
N HIS A 64 1.66 2.31 11.73
CA HIS A 64 0.46 3.12 11.52
C HIS A 64 -0.25 3.46 12.84
N GLU A 65 -1.10 4.48 12.80
CA GLU A 65 -1.95 4.85 13.95
C GLU A 65 -2.92 3.73 14.31
N PRO A 66 -3.24 3.55 15.61
CA PRO A 66 -4.17 2.52 16.04
C PRO A 66 -5.50 2.53 15.30
N ALA A 67 -5.91 1.37 14.81
CA ALA A 67 -7.14 1.17 14.03
C ALA A 67 -7.24 2.00 12.73
N ALA A 68 -6.14 2.59 12.25
CA ALA A 68 -6.11 3.23 10.95
C ALA A 68 -6.28 2.23 9.82
N LEU A 69 -6.86 2.68 8.72
CA LEU A 69 -6.98 1.91 7.47
C LEU A 69 -5.90 2.38 6.50
N ASN A 70 -5.38 1.49 5.67
CA ASN A 70 -4.49 1.89 4.59
C ASN A 70 -5.27 2.07 3.28
N LEU A 71 -5.25 3.28 2.74
CA LEU A 71 -5.66 3.58 1.37
C LEU A 71 -4.51 4.32 0.69
N SER A 72 -3.52 3.56 0.28
CA SER A 72 -2.31 4.13 -0.33
C SER A 72 -2.62 4.93 -1.58
N ALA A 73 -2.11 6.15 -1.66
CA ALA A 73 -2.25 6.99 -2.86
C ALA A 73 -1.71 6.29 -4.12
N SER A 74 -0.68 5.45 -3.99
CA SER A 74 -0.11 4.69 -5.10
C SER A 74 -1.06 3.64 -5.73
N TRP A 75 -2.13 3.27 -5.05
CA TRP A 75 -3.14 2.37 -5.60
C TRP A 75 -4.16 3.08 -6.50
N LEU A 76 -4.36 4.39 -6.29
CA LEU A 76 -5.48 5.14 -6.88
C LEU A 76 -5.44 5.18 -8.40
N ASP A 77 -4.26 5.19 -9.00
CA ASP A 77 -4.10 5.20 -10.46
C ASP A 77 -4.55 3.88 -11.12
N LYS A 78 -4.54 2.79 -10.35
CA LYS A 78 -4.91 1.44 -10.80
C LYS A 78 -6.27 0.99 -10.24
N MET A 79 -6.83 1.72 -9.29
CA MET A 79 -8.08 1.39 -8.63
C MET A 79 -9.27 2.00 -9.36
N SER A 80 -10.19 1.17 -9.85
CA SER A 80 -11.44 1.64 -10.43
C SER A 80 -12.38 2.23 -9.37
N THR A 81 -13.44 2.91 -9.80
CA THR A 81 -14.47 3.43 -8.87
C THR A 81 -15.18 2.29 -8.14
N GLU A 82 -15.44 1.19 -8.82
CA GLU A 82 -16.08 -0.01 -8.25
C GLU A 82 -15.21 -0.66 -7.19
N GLN A 83 -13.88 -0.73 -7.43
CA GLN A 83 -12.92 -1.25 -6.46
C GLN A 83 -12.81 -0.35 -5.22
N LEU A 84 -12.82 0.99 -5.39
CA LEU A 84 -12.85 1.90 -4.26
C LEU A 84 -14.17 1.75 -3.45
N ASN A 85 -15.31 1.64 -4.12
CA ASN A 85 -16.60 1.42 -3.45
C ASN A 85 -16.63 0.07 -2.69
N ALA A 86 -16.03 -0.98 -3.26
CA ALA A 86 -15.89 -2.26 -2.60
C ALA A 86 -14.99 -2.14 -1.34
N TRP A 87 -13.87 -1.41 -1.43
CA TRP A 87 -13.00 -1.14 -0.30
C TRP A 87 -13.73 -0.35 0.82
N ILE A 88 -14.47 0.71 0.46
CA ILE A 88 -15.31 1.51 1.39
C ILE A 88 -16.30 0.59 2.12
N LYS A 89 -17.00 -0.27 1.37
CA LYS A 89 -17.99 -1.21 1.92
C LYS A 89 -17.33 -2.25 2.84
N GLN A 90 -16.21 -2.83 2.44
CA GLN A 90 -15.46 -3.82 3.21
C GLN A 90 -15.03 -3.28 4.56
N HIS A 91 -14.68 -2.00 4.64
CA HIS A 91 -14.24 -1.34 5.87
C HIS A 91 -15.39 -0.67 6.64
N ASN A 92 -16.64 -0.87 6.21
CA ASN A 92 -17.83 -0.31 6.83
C ASN A 92 -17.76 1.22 6.98
N LEU A 93 -17.14 1.92 6.03
CA LEU A 93 -17.06 3.37 6.04
C LEU A 93 -18.38 3.97 5.57
N LYS A 94 -18.85 4.98 6.30
CA LYS A 94 -20.03 5.78 5.93
C LYS A 94 -19.57 7.14 5.41
N THR A 95 -20.19 7.61 4.33
CA THR A 95 -19.80 8.86 3.65
C THR A 95 -20.10 10.11 4.48
N ASP A 96 -21.01 10.01 5.46
CA ASP A 96 -21.39 11.05 6.41
C ASP A 96 -20.63 10.97 7.75
N ALA A 97 -19.79 9.94 7.94
CA ALA A 97 -18.95 9.81 9.14
C ALA A 97 -17.60 10.53 8.95
N PRO A 98 -16.99 11.04 10.03
CA PRO A 98 -15.69 11.68 9.98
C PRO A 98 -14.58 10.70 9.55
N VAL A 99 -13.72 11.15 8.65
CA VAL A 99 -12.45 10.51 8.34
C VAL A 99 -11.32 11.52 8.45
N ALA A 100 -10.16 11.08 8.97
CA ALA A 100 -8.97 11.92 9.02
C ALA A 100 -7.82 11.24 8.28
N LEU A 101 -7.21 11.96 7.35
CA LEU A 101 -6.14 11.47 6.48
C LEU A 101 -4.78 11.88 7.04
N TYR A 102 -3.77 11.02 6.84
CA TYR A 102 -2.39 11.37 7.14
C TYR A 102 -1.42 10.72 6.14
N GLY A 103 -0.28 11.37 5.96
CA GLY A 103 0.75 11.04 4.99
C GLY A 103 1.45 12.32 4.55
N ASN A 104 2.10 12.32 3.38
CA ASN A 104 2.56 13.56 2.78
C ASN A 104 1.40 14.29 2.07
N ASP A 105 1.53 15.59 1.87
CA ASP A 105 0.45 16.45 1.34
C ASP A 105 -0.08 15.95 -0.02
N LYS A 106 0.82 15.52 -0.92
CA LYS A 106 0.43 15.01 -2.25
C LYS A 106 -0.44 13.77 -2.15
N ASP A 107 -0.05 12.81 -1.32
CA ASP A 107 -0.78 11.56 -1.13
C ASP A 107 -2.14 11.82 -0.45
N VAL A 108 -2.15 12.69 0.55
CA VAL A 108 -3.37 13.13 1.24
C VAL A 108 -4.35 13.78 0.27
N ASP A 109 -3.89 14.72 -0.57
CA ASP A 109 -4.75 15.41 -1.54
C ASP A 109 -5.31 14.46 -2.60
N ALA A 110 -4.52 13.49 -3.06
CA ALA A 110 -4.97 12.47 -4.01
C ALA A 110 -6.09 11.60 -3.41
N VAL A 111 -5.90 11.08 -2.19
CA VAL A 111 -6.89 10.25 -1.51
C VAL A 111 -8.15 11.06 -1.16
N LYS A 112 -7.98 12.28 -0.63
CA LYS A 112 -9.08 13.22 -0.36
C LYS A 112 -9.96 13.40 -1.59
N THR A 113 -9.37 13.74 -2.73
CA THR A 113 -10.10 13.96 -3.98
C THR A 113 -10.92 12.74 -4.40
N ARG A 114 -10.38 11.54 -4.24
CA ARG A 114 -11.07 10.28 -4.56
C ARG A 114 -12.22 10.01 -3.60
N LEU A 115 -12.03 10.23 -2.30
CA LEU A 115 -13.09 10.05 -1.28
C LEU A 115 -14.20 11.10 -1.45
N GLN A 116 -13.89 12.35 -1.77
CA GLN A 116 -14.90 13.37 -2.07
C GLN A 116 -15.77 12.97 -3.27
N LYS A 117 -15.15 12.44 -4.35
CA LYS A 117 -15.89 11.90 -5.51
C LYS A 117 -16.76 10.69 -5.15
N ALA A 118 -16.38 9.92 -4.13
CA ALA A 118 -17.15 8.81 -3.58
C ALA A 118 -18.23 9.27 -2.56
N GLY A 119 -18.39 10.59 -2.33
CA GLY A 119 -19.47 11.16 -1.53
C GLY A 119 -19.09 11.46 -0.07
N PHE A 120 -17.85 11.35 0.35
CA PHE A 120 -17.42 11.70 1.69
C PHE A 120 -17.47 13.23 1.90
N THR A 121 -18.14 13.66 2.97
CA THR A 121 -18.38 15.08 3.28
C THR A 121 -17.57 15.59 4.46
N HIS A 122 -17.10 14.71 5.35
CA HIS A 122 -16.37 15.06 6.57
C HIS A 122 -14.96 14.49 6.54
N ILE A 123 -14.08 15.15 5.75
CA ILE A 123 -12.68 14.77 5.60
C ILE A 123 -11.80 15.83 6.27
N SER A 124 -10.93 15.41 7.20
CA SER A 124 -9.97 16.25 7.90
C SER A 124 -8.54 15.71 7.76
N ILE A 125 -7.57 16.43 8.30
CA ILE A 125 -6.19 15.98 8.47
C ILE A 125 -6.01 15.47 9.91
N LEU A 126 -5.31 14.36 10.09
CA LEU A 126 -4.91 13.88 11.41
C LEU A 126 -3.66 14.66 11.85
N SER A 127 -3.82 15.58 12.80
CA SER A 127 -2.81 16.58 13.15
C SER A 127 -1.65 16.03 14.00
N ASP A 128 -1.89 14.96 14.74
CA ASP A 128 -0.89 14.30 15.61
C ASP A 128 -0.41 12.95 15.06
N ALA A 129 -0.62 12.72 13.75
CA ALA A 129 -0.21 11.48 13.11
C ALA A 129 1.30 11.21 13.26
N LEU A 130 1.63 9.97 13.64
CA LEU A 130 3.00 9.45 13.78
C LEU A 130 3.88 10.20 14.81
N SER A 131 3.29 11.09 15.62
CA SER A 131 4.02 11.89 16.62
C SER A 131 4.41 11.09 17.86
N GLU A 132 3.75 9.96 18.12
CA GLU A 132 3.96 9.12 19.29
C GLU A 132 4.32 7.68 18.87
N PRO A 133 5.60 7.38 18.64
CA PRO A 133 6.05 6.06 18.12
C PRO A 133 5.62 4.87 18.97
N SER A 134 5.44 5.04 20.28
CA SER A 134 5.06 3.98 21.21
C SER A 134 3.65 3.45 21.00
N ARG A 135 2.74 4.25 20.41
CA ARG A 135 1.36 3.84 20.12
C ARG A 135 1.19 3.19 18.74
N LEU A 136 2.17 3.31 17.86
CA LEU A 136 2.05 2.82 16.49
C LEU A 136 1.95 1.29 16.43
N GLN A 137 1.04 0.82 15.60
CA GLN A 137 0.82 -0.60 15.33
C GLN A 137 1.56 -1.03 14.07
N LYS A 138 1.97 -2.30 14.04
CA LYS A 138 2.68 -2.92 12.91
C LYS A 138 2.01 -4.23 12.54
N LEU A 139 2.10 -4.60 11.27
CA LEU A 139 1.77 -5.94 10.85
C LEU A 139 2.79 -6.92 11.45
N PRO A 140 2.36 -8.01 12.11
CA PRO A 140 3.28 -9.05 12.54
C PRO A 140 4.13 -9.56 11.37
N HIS A 141 5.43 -9.71 11.59
CA HIS A 141 6.38 -10.18 10.57
C HIS A 141 6.43 -9.31 9.30
N PHE A 142 6.20 -8.01 9.43
CA PHE A 142 6.23 -7.08 8.28
C PHE A 142 7.58 -7.10 7.54
N GLU A 143 8.66 -7.48 8.22
CA GLU A 143 10.00 -7.62 7.65
C GLU A 143 10.07 -8.68 6.54
N GLN A 144 9.12 -9.62 6.51
CA GLN A 144 8.98 -10.61 5.43
C GLN A 144 8.34 -10.01 4.16
N LEU A 145 7.78 -8.80 4.25
CA LEU A 145 7.13 -8.12 3.12
C LEU A 145 8.00 -6.93 2.68
N VAL A 146 9.14 -7.23 2.06
CA VAL A 146 10.05 -6.19 1.55
C VAL A 146 9.43 -5.43 0.37
N TYR A 147 9.89 -4.21 0.15
CA TYR A 147 9.40 -3.37 -0.95
C TYR A 147 10.55 -3.01 -1.90
N PRO A 148 10.23 -2.66 -3.17
CA PRO A 148 11.25 -2.52 -4.21
C PRO A 148 12.39 -1.55 -3.87
N GLN A 149 12.09 -0.41 -3.24
CA GLN A 149 13.12 0.56 -2.87
C GLN A 149 14.07 0.03 -1.81
N TRP A 150 13.56 -0.74 -0.83
CA TRP A 150 14.39 -1.39 0.19
C TRP A 150 15.41 -2.36 -0.46
N LEU A 151 14.93 -3.19 -1.39
CA LEU A 151 15.82 -4.12 -2.10
C LEU A 151 16.85 -3.37 -2.96
N HIS A 152 16.42 -2.34 -3.68
CA HIS A 152 17.34 -1.51 -4.47
C HIS A 152 18.42 -0.89 -3.58
N ASP A 153 18.06 -0.32 -2.44
CA ASP A 153 19.03 0.30 -1.52
C ASP A 153 19.98 -0.74 -0.92
N LEU A 154 19.48 -1.94 -0.57
CA LEU A 154 20.32 -3.07 -0.15
C LEU A 154 21.34 -3.47 -1.23
N GLN A 155 20.91 -3.59 -2.49
CA GLN A 155 21.79 -3.91 -3.63
C GLN A 155 22.84 -2.82 -3.89
N GLN A 156 22.54 -1.57 -3.57
CA GLN A 156 23.49 -0.45 -3.65
C GLN A 156 24.44 -0.39 -2.42
N GLY A 157 24.34 -1.33 -1.49
CA GLY A 157 25.17 -1.35 -0.28
C GLY A 157 24.80 -0.29 0.77
N LYS A 158 23.63 0.35 0.62
CA LYS A 158 23.17 1.33 1.61
C LYS A 158 22.71 0.64 2.89
N GLU A 159 22.71 1.39 3.98
CA GLU A 159 22.09 0.94 5.21
C GLU A 159 20.56 0.92 5.07
N VAL A 160 19.95 -0.22 5.43
CA VAL A 160 18.51 -0.44 5.39
C VAL A 160 18.04 -1.04 6.71
N THR A 161 16.82 -0.72 7.10
CA THR A 161 16.18 -1.34 8.28
C THR A 161 16.06 -2.85 8.05
N ALA A 162 16.27 -3.66 9.09
CA ALA A 162 16.24 -5.12 9.04
C ALA A 162 17.15 -5.71 7.93
N LYS A 163 18.35 -5.14 7.78
CA LYS A 163 19.37 -5.64 6.85
C LYS A 163 19.69 -7.11 7.14
N PRO A 164 19.83 -7.98 6.11
CA PRO A 164 20.30 -9.33 6.29
C PRO A 164 21.59 -9.40 7.10
N ALA A 165 21.66 -10.30 8.08
CA ALA A 165 22.82 -10.46 8.94
C ALA A 165 23.99 -11.21 8.25
N GLY A 166 23.69 -11.97 7.20
CA GLY A 166 24.66 -12.78 6.46
C GLY A 166 24.42 -12.72 4.96
N ASP A 167 24.73 -13.83 4.29
CA ASP A 167 24.51 -13.97 2.85
C ASP A 167 23.03 -13.83 2.50
N TRP A 168 22.74 -13.19 1.39
CA TRP A 168 21.38 -13.04 0.89
C TRP A 168 21.31 -13.30 -0.62
N LYS A 169 20.14 -13.71 -1.08
CA LYS A 169 19.84 -13.99 -2.48
C LYS A 169 18.50 -13.39 -2.87
N VAL A 170 18.43 -12.91 -4.12
CA VAL A 170 17.16 -12.52 -4.75
C VAL A 170 16.76 -13.59 -5.74
N ILE A 171 15.51 -14.01 -5.73
CA ILE A 171 15.04 -15.11 -6.57
C ILE A 171 13.67 -14.77 -7.16
N GLU A 172 13.54 -14.88 -8.48
CA GLU A 172 12.24 -14.86 -9.14
C GLU A 172 11.63 -16.27 -9.07
N ALA A 173 10.45 -16.37 -8.49
CA ALA A 173 9.66 -17.59 -8.46
C ALA A 173 8.53 -17.52 -9.49
N ALA A 174 8.45 -18.51 -10.37
CA ALA A 174 7.37 -18.65 -11.35
C ALA A 174 7.15 -20.12 -11.71
N TRP A 175 6.03 -20.41 -12.35
CA TRP A 175 5.74 -21.74 -12.85
C TRP A 175 6.30 -21.95 -14.26
N GLY A 176 7.02 -23.06 -14.46
CA GLY A 176 7.52 -23.51 -15.74
C GLY A 176 8.82 -22.82 -16.19
N ALA A 177 9.08 -22.80 -17.48
CA ALA A 177 10.33 -22.28 -18.05
C ALA A 177 10.49 -20.76 -17.83
N PRO A 178 11.72 -20.25 -17.65
CA PRO A 178 12.02 -18.86 -17.27
C PRO A 178 11.84 -17.83 -18.41
N LYS A 179 10.75 -17.91 -19.17
CA LYS A 179 10.54 -17.11 -20.39
C LYS A 179 10.57 -15.61 -20.13
N LEU A 180 9.82 -15.15 -19.12
CA LEU A 180 9.75 -13.73 -18.77
C LEU A 180 10.98 -13.26 -18.00
N TYR A 181 11.57 -14.12 -17.18
CA TYR A 181 12.84 -13.88 -16.50
C TYR A 181 13.95 -13.58 -17.51
N LEU A 182 14.04 -14.34 -18.59
CA LEU A 182 15.05 -14.14 -19.66
C LEU A 182 14.85 -12.81 -20.43
N ILE A 183 13.64 -12.26 -20.44
CA ILE A 183 13.35 -10.94 -21.04
C ILE A 183 13.77 -9.82 -20.09
N SER A 184 13.40 -9.93 -18.83
CA SER A 184 13.75 -8.95 -17.79
C SER A 184 13.58 -9.56 -16.40
N HIS A 185 14.49 -9.26 -15.48
CA HIS A 185 14.47 -9.69 -14.08
C HIS A 185 15.19 -8.65 -13.21
N ILE A 186 15.07 -8.75 -11.91
CA ILE A 186 15.81 -7.90 -10.97
C ILE A 186 17.31 -8.27 -11.11
N PRO A 187 18.22 -7.30 -11.32
CA PRO A 187 19.64 -7.58 -11.47
C PRO A 187 20.19 -8.46 -10.36
N GLY A 188 20.91 -9.54 -10.74
CA GLY A 188 21.48 -10.50 -9.81
C GLY A 188 20.50 -11.50 -9.21
N ALA A 189 19.22 -11.49 -9.61
CA ALA A 189 18.28 -12.51 -9.20
C ALA A 189 18.58 -13.85 -9.87
N ASP A 190 18.33 -14.93 -9.13
CA ASP A 190 18.24 -16.30 -9.64
C ASP A 190 16.78 -16.64 -9.98
N TYR A 191 16.51 -17.81 -10.56
CA TYR A 191 15.17 -18.25 -10.95
C TYR A 191 14.84 -19.61 -10.34
N ILE A 192 13.65 -19.73 -9.74
CA ILE A 192 13.09 -21.02 -9.29
C ILE A 192 11.77 -21.28 -10.01
N ASP A 193 11.71 -22.46 -10.67
CA ASP A 193 10.46 -23.04 -11.14
C ASP A 193 9.70 -23.66 -9.94
N THR A 194 8.42 -23.34 -9.75
CA THR A 194 7.63 -23.94 -8.66
C THR A 194 7.57 -25.46 -8.71
N ASN A 195 7.78 -26.07 -9.90
CA ASN A 195 7.94 -27.54 -10.05
C ASN A 195 9.16 -28.12 -9.30
N GLU A 196 10.10 -27.28 -8.86
CA GLU A 196 11.22 -27.72 -8.02
C GLU A 196 10.81 -27.92 -6.55
N VAL A 197 9.68 -27.39 -6.14
CA VAL A 197 9.19 -27.42 -4.75
C VAL A 197 7.85 -28.13 -4.59
N GLU A 198 7.11 -28.35 -5.67
CA GLU A 198 5.79 -29.01 -5.67
C GLU A 198 5.60 -29.84 -6.95
N SER A 199 4.66 -30.78 -6.94
CA SER A 199 4.41 -31.69 -8.06
C SER A 199 2.97 -32.10 -8.22
N GLU A 200 2.60 -32.40 -9.48
CA GLU A 200 1.31 -33.01 -9.81
C GLU A 200 1.11 -34.35 -9.09
N PRO A 201 -0.14 -34.83 -8.93
CA PRO A 201 -1.39 -34.22 -9.40
C PRO A 201 -2.03 -33.21 -8.42
N LEU A 202 -1.57 -33.19 -7.16
CA LEU A 202 -2.18 -32.40 -6.10
C LEU A 202 -1.38 -31.16 -5.71
N TRP A 203 -0.30 -30.90 -6.41
CA TRP A 203 0.61 -29.77 -6.14
C TRP A 203 1.09 -29.77 -4.67
N ASN A 204 1.30 -30.96 -4.11
CA ASN A 204 1.96 -31.12 -2.82
C ASN A 204 3.43 -30.81 -2.92
N LYS A 205 4.06 -30.44 -1.81
CA LYS A 205 5.51 -30.28 -1.77
C LYS A 205 6.21 -31.58 -2.23
N VAL A 206 7.31 -31.44 -2.91
CA VAL A 206 8.18 -32.57 -3.27
C VAL A 206 8.81 -33.23 -2.02
N SER A 207 9.53 -34.32 -2.17
CA SER A 207 10.20 -34.99 -1.05
C SER A 207 11.24 -34.09 -0.38
N ASP A 208 11.60 -34.41 0.87
CA ASP A 208 12.60 -33.62 1.60
C ASP A 208 13.99 -33.74 0.96
N GLU A 209 14.30 -34.86 0.30
CA GLU A 209 15.53 -35.06 -0.47
C GLU A 209 15.57 -34.14 -1.70
N GLN A 210 14.44 -34.01 -2.40
CA GLN A 210 14.32 -33.08 -3.54
C GLN A 210 14.42 -31.63 -3.09
N LEU A 211 13.81 -31.25 -1.95
CA LEU A 211 13.96 -29.91 -1.37
C LEU A 211 15.42 -29.61 -1.00
N LYS A 212 16.13 -30.56 -0.39
CA LYS A 212 17.57 -30.41 -0.10
C LYS A 212 18.39 -30.22 -1.38
N ALA A 213 18.08 -30.98 -2.42
CA ALA A 213 18.75 -30.86 -3.72
C ALA A 213 18.49 -29.48 -4.37
N MET A 214 17.25 -29.01 -4.31
CA MET A 214 16.87 -27.67 -4.79
C MET A 214 17.62 -26.58 -4.03
N LEU A 215 17.62 -26.60 -2.69
CA LEU A 215 18.35 -25.62 -1.88
C LEU A 215 19.84 -25.63 -2.20
N ALA A 216 20.45 -26.81 -2.35
CA ALA A 216 21.86 -26.96 -2.73
C ALA A 216 22.14 -26.40 -4.14
N LYS A 217 21.26 -26.70 -5.13
CA LYS A 217 21.34 -26.19 -6.50
C LYS A 217 21.40 -24.66 -6.53
N HIS A 218 20.56 -23.99 -5.73
CA HIS A 218 20.50 -22.54 -5.64
C HIS A 218 21.47 -21.94 -4.60
N GLY A 219 22.32 -22.77 -3.97
CA GLY A 219 23.29 -22.33 -2.96
C GLY A 219 22.64 -21.68 -1.75
N ILE A 220 21.47 -22.18 -1.33
CA ILE A 220 20.71 -21.69 -0.17
C ILE A 220 21.04 -22.55 1.04
N ARG A 221 21.47 -21.92 2.10
CA ARG A 221 21.70 -22.53 3.41
C ARG A 221 20.59 -22.09 4.39
N HIS A 222 20.52 -22.76 5.56
CA HIS A 222 19.52 -22.42 6.59
C HIS A 222 19.63 -20.98 7.09
N ASP A 223 20.78 -20.35 7.01
CA ASP A 223 21.11 -18.99 7.44
C ASP A 223 21.18 -17.97 6.28
N THR A 224 20.91 -18.39 5.05
CA THR A 224 20.79 -17.47 3.91
C THR A 224 19.47 -16.73 3.98
N THR A 225 19.49 -15.40 3.89
CA THR A 225 18.27 -14.61 3.67
C THR A 225 17.84 -14.76 2.21
N VAL A 226 16.65 -15.28 1.98
CA VAL A 226 16.08 -15.42 0.64
C VAL A 226 15.00 -14.37 0.41
N ILE A 227 15.21 -13.52 -0.59
CA ILE A 227 14.28 -12.47 -1.02
C ILE A 227 13.59 -12.95 -2.28
N LEU A 228 12.31 -13.28 -2.17
CA LEU A 228 11.51 -13.84 -3.25
C LEU A 228 10.63 -12.76 -3.89
N TYR A 229 10.53 -12.81 -5.20
CA TYR A 229 9.51 -12.07 -5.92
C TYR A 229 8.92 -12.94 -7.03
N GLY A 230 7.77 -12.56 -7.53
CA GLY A 230 7.11 -13.24 -8.64
C GLY A 230 6.22 -12.28 -9.40
N ARG A 231 6.03 -12.51 -10.69
CA ARG A 231 5.03 -11.80 -11.49
C ARG A 231 3.62 -12.24 -11.09
N ASP A 232 3.52 -13.48 -10.62
CA ASP A 232 2.39 -14.00 -9.86
C ASP A 232 2.82 -14.10 -8.38
N VAL A 233 2.12 -13.38 -7.53
CA VAL A 233 2.38 -13.34 -6.09
C VAL A 233 2.23 -14.72 -5.44
N TYR A 234 1.36 -15.58 -5.97
CA TYR A 234 1.14 -16.93 -5.42
C TYR A 234 2.38 -17.82 -5.61
N ALA A 235 3.10 -17.70 -6.73
CA ALA A 235 4.33 -18.46 -6.94
C ALA A 235 5.39 -18.11 -5.88
N GLY A 236 5.63 -16.82 -5.65
CA GLY A 236 6.55 -16.34 -4.62
C GLY A 236 6.16 -16.82 -3.21
N ALA A 237 4.89 -16.62 -2.84
CA ALA A 237 4.37 -17.03 -1.52
C ALA A 237 4.45 -18.56 -1.31
N ARG A 238 4.17 -19.34 -2.35
CA ARG A 238 4.26 -20.80 -2.31
C ARG A 238 5.70 -21.28 -2.07
N VAL A 239 6.65 -20.76 -2.84
CA VAL A 239 8.07 -21.08 -2.67
C VAL A 239 8.55 -20.65 -1.28
N ALA A 240 8.17 -19.46 -0.81
CA ALA A 240 8.51 -18.98 0.54
C ALA A 240 8.04 -19.93 1.64
N GLN A 241 6.77 -20.37 1.58
CA GLN A 241 6.21 -21.31 2.55
C GLN A 241 6.99 -22.62 2.60
N ILE A 242 7.36 -23.16 1.43
CA ILE A 242 8.10 -24.43 1.35
C ILE A 242 9.55 -24.26 1.81
N MET A 243 10.20 -23.14 1.51
CA MET A 243 11.55 -22.83 2.04
C MET A 243 11.57 -22.73 3.56
N LEU A 244 10.57 -22.05 4.16
CA LEU A 244 10.41 -22.01 5.63
C LEU A 244 10.21 -23.41 6.22
N TYR A 245 9.38 -24.25 5.58
CA TYR A 245 9.22 -25.65 5.95
C TYR A 245 10.56 -26.43 5.87
N ALA A 246 11.36 -26.19 4.85
CA ALA A 246 12.67 -26.82 4.64
C ALA A 246 13.76 -26.29 5.59
N GLY A 247 13.47 -25.33 6.46
CA GLY A 247 14.36 -24.85 7.51
C GLY A 247 15.17 -23.61 7.15
N VAL A 248 14.88 -22.90 6.03
CA VAL A 248 15.44 -21.58 5.75
C VAL A 248 14.83 -20.59 6.75
N LYS A 249 15.67 -19.90 7.53
CA LYS A 249 15.21 -19.08 8.66
C LYS A 249 14.63 -17.73 8.28
N ASP A 250 15.12 -17.13 7.22
CA ASP A 250 14.78 -15.77 6.79
C ASP A 250 14.36 -15.78 5.31
N VAL A 251 13.06 -15.76 5.08
CA VAL A 251 12.45 -15.71 3.74
C VAL A 251 11.56 -14.49 3.68
N ARG A 252 11.79 -13.63 2.70
CA ARG A 252 11.14 -12.34 2.54
C ARG A 252 10.49 -12.18 1.18
#